data_fcb4e70863991b65b72fba27e9649c43
#
_entry.id   fcb4e70863991b65b72fba27e9649c43
#
_cell.length_a   1.000
_cell.length_b   1.000
_cell.length_c   1.000
_cell.angle_alpha   90.00
_cell.angle_beta   90.00
_cell.angle_gamma   90.00
#
_symmetry.space_group_name_H-M   'P 1'
#
loop_
_entity.id
_entity.type
_entity.pdbx_description
1 polymer ?
#
loop_
_entity_poly.entity_id
_entity_poly.type
_entity_poly.pdbx_seq_one_letter_code
_entity_poly.pdbx_strand_id
1 'polypeptide(L)'
;MPDMTEELREHPSTYFVSDRSNRQEMERLDIQDKMVTVEMGGVLPELAEPSRVRRVLDVGCGTGGWLMETAGIYPTIEKLVGVDVSCKILAYARTKAESLGLDGRVRFQAMDALRVLEFPASSFDLVNQRLAASWLRTWEWKKILFEYHRVTQSGGVVRITEANIVESNSPALTKLWGIFLEAFFRSGHYFTLSHDGLTSELARLLTQHGFEDVQTRVSLWPYRVGTQMGQYFYEDTAHFFRLLLPFFQKWACVPGNYEEIYQQALKDMQQPDCVMTGSLLTVWGVKSRGGKTMFQGIQ
;
A
#
# COMPACT_ATOMS: atom_id res chain seq x y z
N MET A 1 -8.95 5.20 34.18
CA MET A 1 -7.89 5.59 33.23
C MET A 1 -7.55 4.34 32.45
N PRO A 2 -7.70 4.29 31.12
CA PRO A 2 -7.23 3.15 30.35
C PRO A 2 -5.71 3.08 30.50
N ASP A 3 -5.20 1.87 30.65
CA ASP A 3 -3.79 1.57 30.86
C ASP A 3 -2.97 2.02 29.64
N MET A 4 -2.21 3.10 29.80
CA MET A 4 -1.32 3.63 28.74
C MET A 4 -0.23 2.64 28.33
N THR A 5 -0.09 1.49 28.99
CA THR A 5 0.90 0.46 28.64
C THR A 5 0.44 -0.48 27.53
N GLU A 6 -0.85 -0.55 27.22
CA GLU A 6 -1.38 -1.38 26.12
C GLU A 6 -1.22 -0.74 24.73
N GLU A 7 -1.18 0.60 24.66
CA GLU A 7 -1.02 1.34 23.40
C GLU A 7 0.39 1.23 22.77
N LEU A 8 1.38 0.70 23.50
CA LEU A 8 2.77 0.60 23.03
C LEU A 8 3.19 -0.81 22.56
N ARG A 9 2.31 -1.81 22.63
CA ARG A 9 2.62 -3.16 22.14
C ARG A 9 2.49 -3.23 20.64
N GLU A 10 3.60 -3.41 19.94
CA GLU A 10 3.59 -3.71 18.52
C GLU A 10 2.91 -5.07 18.30
N HIS A 11 1.92 -5.10 17.39
CA HIS A 11 1.30 -6.34 16.95
C HIS A 11 2.24 -7.13 16.04
N PRO A 12 2.24 -8.48 16.10
CA PRO A 12 2.95 -9.29 15.13
C PRO A 12 2.53 -8.93 13.71
N SER A 13 3.46 -8.79 12.80
CA SER A 13 3.20 -8.43 11.41
C SER A 13 3.97 -9.33 10.46
N THR A 14 3.39 -9.55 9.29
CA THR A 14 4.04 -10.21 8.15
C THR A 14 4.87 -9.25 7.31
N TYR A 15 4.89 -7.96 7.66
CA TYR A 15 5.68 -6.95 6.96
C TYR A 15 7.16 -7.35 6.89
N PHE A 16 7.75 -7.21 5.72
CA PHE A 16 9.10 -7.72 5.44
C PHE A 16 10.23 -6.96 6.16
N VAL A 17 10.01 -5.72 6.57
CA VAL A 17 10.98 -4.95 7.36
C VAL A 17 10.80 -5.27 8.84
N SER A 18 11.83 -5.85 9.44
CA SER A 18 11.81 -6.29 10.83
C SER A 18 11.85 -5.13 11.84
N ASP A 19 12.54 -4.04 11.52
CA ASP A 19 12.61 -2.84 12.37
C ASP A 19 11.85 -1.66 11.77
N ARG A 20 10.56 -1.58 12.09
CA ARG A 20 9.65 -0.49 11.70
C ARG A 20 9.85 0.80 12.49
N SER A 21 10.73 0.81 13.48
CA SER A 21 11.09 2.02 14.24
C SER A 21 12.29 2.75 13.65
N ASN A 22 12.90 2.20 12.60
CA ASN A 22 14.05 2.80 11.94
C ASN A 22 13.61 4.11 11.25
N ARG A 23 14.27 5.22 11.60
CA ARG A 23 14.02 6.53 10.99
C ARG A 23 14.16 6.50 9.46
N GLN A 24 15.12 5.75 8.96
CA GLN A 24 15.32 5.59 7.51
C GLN A 24 14.12 4.95 6.82
N GLU A 25 13.46 3.97 7.48
CA GLU A 25 12.23 3.36 6.93
C GLU A 25 11.07 4.36 6.92
N MET A 26 10.91 5.19 7.94
CA MET A 26 9.87 6.23 7.96
C MET A 26 10.09 7.27 6.85
N GLU A 27 11.34 7.71 6.65
CA GLU A 27 11.73 8.63 5.58
C GLU A 27 11.49 7.99 4.20
N ARG A 28 11.83 6.71 4.02
CA ARG A 28 11.55 5.94 2.81
C ARG A 28 10.05 5.86 2.53
N LEU A 29 9.23 5.54 3.53
CA LEU A 29 7.77 5.47 3.39
C LEU A 29 7.15 6.82 3.02
N ASP A 30 7.65 7.92 3.56
CA ASP A 30 7.21 9.28 3.19
C ASP A 30 7.55 9.60 1.73
N ILE A 31 8.75 9.22 1.26
CA ILE A 31 9.17 9.38 -0.13
C ILE A 31 8.30 8.54 -1.05
N GLN A 32 8.10 7.26 -0.71
CA GLN A 32 7.29 6.33 -1.49
C GLN A 32 5.83 6.79 -1.60
N ASP A 33 5.23 7.23 -0.48
CA ASP A 33 3.87 7.76 -0.46
C ASP A 33 3.70 8.94 -1.43
N LYS A 34 4.65 9.86 -1.41
CA LYS A 34 4.66 11.03 -2.27
C LYS A 34 4.82 10.67 -3.74
N MET A 35 5.76 9.76 -4.06
CA MET A 35 5.94 9.25 -5.43
C MET A 35 4.66 8.61 -5.94
N VAL A 36 4.10 7.68 -5.19
CA VAL A 36 2.87 6.96 -5.57
C VAL A 36 1.72 7.93 -5.83
N THR A 37 1.51 8.90 -4.95
CA THR A 37 0.41 9.88 -5.10
C THR A 37 0.59 10.76 -6.32
N VAL A 38 1.82 11.24 -6.59
CA VAL A 38 2.12 12.06 -7.77
C VAL A 38 1.91 11.27 -9.06
N GLU A 39 2.44 10.05 -9.13
CA GLU A 39 2.34 9.22 -10.34
C GLU A 39 0.92 8.73 -10.62
N MET A 40 0.10 8.61 -9.60
CA MET A 40 -1.33 8.36 -9.75
C MET A 40 -2.10 9.56 -10.28
N GLY A 41 -1.53 10.76 -10.28
CA GLY A 41 -2.17 12.01 -10.66
C GLY A 41 -3.01 12.63 -9.53
N GLY A 42 -2.65 12.31 -8.27
CA GLY A 42 -3.28 12.83 -7.07
C GLY A 42 -3.86 11.75 -6.16
N VAL A 43 -4.52 12.17 -5.08
CA VAL A 43 -4.99 11.26 -4.02
C VAL A 43 -6.21 10.42 -4.42
N LEU A 44 -7.13 10.96 -5.24
CA LEU A 44 -8.38 10.31 -5.67
C LEU A 44 -8.71 10.61 -7.15
N PRO A 45 -7.78 10.43 -8.08
CA PRO A 45 -7.95 10.88 -9.47
C PRO A 45 -8.99 10.08 -10.26
N GLU A 46 -9.37 8.90 -9.78
CA GLU A 46 -10.36 8.01 -10.40
C GLU A 46 -11.79 8.25 -9.93
N LEU A 47 -11.99 8.96 -8.83
CA LEU A 47 -13.33 9.28 -8.34
C LEU A 47 -13.90 10.50 -9.06
N ALA A 48 -15.07 10.33 -9.70
CA ALA A 48 -15.74 11.43 -10.41
C ALA A 48 -16.22 12.53 -9.46
N GLU A 49 -16.64 12.18 -8.24
CA GLU A 49 -17.21 13.09 -7.26
C GLU A 49 -16.60 12.90 -5.85
N PRO A 50 -15.28 13.17 -5.66
CA PRO A 50 -14.64 13.01 -4.35
C PRO A 50 -15.28 13.88 -3.25
N SER A 51 -15.93 14.99 -3.64
CA SER A 51 -16.63 15.91 -2.73
C SER A 51 -17.84 15.29 -2.03
N ARG A 52 -18.35 14.14 -2.48
CA ARG A 52 -19.42 13.39 -1.81
C ARG A 52 -18.91 12.51 -0.67
N VAL A 53 -17.63 12.22 -0.64
CA VAL A 53 -17.01 11.42 0.43
C VAL A 53 -16.95 12.25 1.70
N ARG A 54 -17.36 11.69 2.84
CA ARG A 54 -17.34 12.31 4.16
C ARG A 54 -16.45 11.57 5.14
N ARG A 55 -16.42 10.24 5.04
CA ARG A 55 -15.72 9.37 5.99
C ARG A 55 -14.81 8.41 5.23
N VAL A 56 -13.54 8.48 5.53
CA VAL A 56 -12.49 7.71 4.87
C VAL A 56 -11.79 6.81 5.88
N LEU A 57 -11.56 5.55 5.49
CA LEU A 57 -10.65 4.62 6.16
C LEU A 57 -9.47 4.33 5.23
N ASP A 58 -8.26 4.45 5.75
CA ASP A 58 -7.03 4.03 5.06
C ASP A 58 -6.38 2.89 5.84
N VAL A 59 -6.28 1.73 5.22
CA VAL A 59 -5.81 0.49 5.86
C VAL A 59 -4.36 0.22 5.49
N GLY A 60 -3.50 0.04 6.51
CA GLY A 60 -2.05 0.03 6.32
C GLY A 60 -1.55 1.44 5.99
N CYS A 61 -2.04 2.45 6.71
CA CYS A 61 -1.83 3.87 6.37
C CYS A 61 -0.36 4.35 6.52
N GLY A 62 0.51 3.55 7.13
CA GLY A 62 1.92 3.90 7.34
C GLY A 62 2.07 5.27 8.02
N THR A 63 2.89 6.14 7.43
CA THR A 63 3.14 7.51 7.93
C THR A 63 1.97 8.49 7.73
N GLY A 64 0.86 8.05 7.14
CA GLY A 64 -0.38 8.81 6.98
C GLY A 64 -0.33 9.92 5.94
N GLY A 65 0.68 9.96 5.08
CA GLY A 65 0.88 11.02 4.08
C GLY A 65 -0.33 11.19 3.17
N TRP A 66 -0.83 10.10 2.60
CA TRP A 66 -2.02 10.12 1.73
C TRP A 66 -3.27 10.68 2.44
N LEU A 67 -3.50 10.29 3.71
CA LEU A 67 -4.64 10.84 4.48
C LEU A 67 -4.52 12.33 4.72
N MET A 68 -3.33 12.80 5.08
CA MET A 68 -3.07 14.22 5.34
C MET A 68 -3.21 15.04 4.07
N GLU A 69 -2.68 14.57 2.94
CA GLU A 69 -2.86 15.22 1.64
C GLU A 69 -4.33 15.24 1.21
N THR A 70 -5.04 14.11 1.38
CA THR A 70 -6.47 14.00 1.11
C THR A 70 -7.28 14.99 1.97
N ALA A 71 -6.95 15.15 3.25
CA ALA A 71 -7.58 16.12 4.14
C ALA A 71 -7.33 17.57 3.71
N GLY A 72 -6.14 17.87 3.18
CA GLY A 72 -5.80 19.20 2.65
C GLY A 72 -6.56 19.54 1.38
N ILE A 73 -6.64 18.59 0.44
CA ILE A 73 -7.30 18.79 -0.87
C ILE A 73 -8.83 18.80 -0.74
N TYR A 74 -9.40 17.96 0.13
CA TYR A 74 -10.85 17.80 0.28
C TYR A 74 -11.33 18.22 1.67
N PRO A 75 -11.55 19.52 1.93
CA PRO A 75 -12.01 20.01 3.24
C PRO A 75 -13.41 19.51 3.60
N THR A 76 -14.18 19.02 2.63
CA THR A 76 -15.51 18.45 2.83
C THR A 76 -15.49 17.05 3.47
N ILE A 77 -14.34 16.36 3.48
CA ILE A 77 -14.20 15.08 4.19
C ILE A 77 -14.07 15.35 5.68
N GLU A 78 -15.07 14.90 6.43
CA GLU A 78 -15.24 15.23 7.85
C GLU A 78 -14.36 14.38 8.77
N LYS A 79 -14.17 13.10 8.39
CA LYS A 79 -13.44 12.12 9.18
C LYS A 79 -12.54 11.27 8.30
N LEU A 80 -11.26 11.31 8.59
CA LEU A 80 -10.27 10.44 7.96
C LEU A 80 -9.62 9.59 9.07
N VAL A 81 -9.65 8.29 8.91
CA VAL A 81 -9.07 7.34 9.88
C VAL A 81 -8.02 6.51 9.18
N GLY A 82 -6.80 6.53 9.72
CA GLY A 82 -5.72 5.63 9.32
C GLY A 82 -5.56 4.51 10.34
N VAL A 83 -5.43 3.29 9.88
CA VAL A 83 -5.09 2.15 10.72
C VAL A 83 -3.78 1.51 10.25
N ASP A 84 -2.93 1.18 11.20
CA ASP A 84 -1.69 0.44 10.97
C ASP A 84 -1.38 -0.42 12.19
N VAL A 85 -0.61 -1.47 11.99
CA VAL A 85 -0.22 -2.37 13.07
C VAL A 85 0.90 -1.80 13.93
N SER A 86 1.68 -0.85 13.42
CA SER A 86 2.84 -0.26 14.10
C SER A 86 2.50 1.00 14.88
N CYS A 87 2.46 0.89 16.21
CA CYS A 87 2.26 2.04 17.10
C CYS A 87 3.31 3.15 16.89
N LYS A 88 4.56 2.77 16.53
CA LYS A 88 5.66 3.73 16.33
C LYS A 88 5.47 4.56 15.08
N ILE A 89 5.07 3.93 13.95
CA ILE A 89 4.75 4.64 12.71
C ILE A 89 3.54 5.57 12.94
N LEU A 90 2.53 5.10 13.68
CA LEU A 90 1.36 5.93 13.99
C LEU A 90 1.68 7.09 14.92
N ALA A 91 2.63 6.95 15.86
CA ALA A 91 3.09 8.07 16.67
C ALA A 91 3.72 9.16 15.80
N TYR A 92 4.56 8.77 14.84
CA TYR A 92 5.12 9.68 13.84
C TYR A 92 4.01 10.37 13.01
N ALA A 93 3.05 9.60 12.51
CA ALA A 93 1.92 10.12 11.73
C ALA A 93 1.07 11.13 12.52
N ARG A 94 0.81 10.89 13.82
CA ARG A 94 0.08 11.81 14.70
C ARG A 94 0.83 13.14 14.85
N THR A 95 2.12 13.09 15.17
CA THR A 95 2.95 14.31 15.29
C THR A 95 2.94 15.13 13.99
N LYS A 96 2.99 14.46 12.85
CA LYS A 96 2.94 15.11 11.53
C LYS A 96 1.57 15.76 11.28
N ALA A 97 0.47 15.07 11.58
CA ALA A 97 -0.88 15.61 11.44
C ALA A 97 -1.14 16.80 12.37
N GLU A 98 -0.66 16.74 13.62
CA GLU A 98 -0.71 17.87 14.57
C GLU A 98 0.05 19.09 14.04
N SER A 99 1.26 18.89 13.49
CA SER A 99 2.05 19.98 12.91
C SER A 99 1.37 20.69 11.72
N LEU A 100 0.45 19.98 11.05
CA LEU A 100 -0.36 20.47 9.92
C LEU A 100 -1.73 20.99 10.36
N GLY A 101 -2.08 20.94 11.66
CA GLY A 101 -3.38 21.34 12.18
C GLY A 101 -4.54 20.44 11.71
N LEU A 102 -4.26 19.16 11.44
CA LEU A 102 -5.22 18.18 10.91
C LEU A 102 -5.76 17.21 11.97
N ASP A 103 -5.29 17.28 13.21
CA ASP A 103 -5.63 16.40 14.33
C ASP A 103 -7.13 16.38 14.69
N GLY A 104 -7.87 17.42 14.33
CA GLY A 104 -9.34 17.45 14.47
C GLY A 104 -10.08 16.53 13.50
N ARG A 105 -9.51 16.26 12.30
CA ARG A 105 -10.15 15.49 11.23
C ARG A 105 -9.45 14.17 10.90
N VAL A 106 -8.13 14.09 11.05
CA VAL A 106 -7.32 12.91 10.76
C VAL A 106 -6.98 12.21 12.08
N ARG A 107 -7.31 10.94 12.17
CA ARG A 107 -7.03 10.12 13.36
C ARG A 107 -6.31 8.84 12.97
N PHE A 108 -5.40 8.39 13.83
CA PHE A 108 -4.63 7.18 13.65
C PHE A 108 -4.87 6.19 14.78
N GLN A 109 -5.15 4.92 14.46
CA GLN A 109 -5.46 3.87 15.41
C GLN A 109 -4.59 2.64 15.15
N ALA A 110 -3.95 2.11 16.19
CA ALA A 110 -3.21 0.86 16.10
C ALA A 110 -4.21 -0.29 15.95
N MET A 111 -4.09 -1.05 14.84
CA MET A 111 -5.03 -2.12 14.53
C MET A 111 -4.38 -3.13 13.60
N ASP A 112 -4.59 -4.42 13.88
CA ASP A 112 -4.23 -5.50 12.97
C ASP A 112 -5.38 -5.72 11.99
N ALA A 113 -5.21 -5.26 10.75
CA ALA A 113 -6.22 -5.38 9.71
C ALA A 113 -6.53 -6.83 9.31
N LEU A 114 -5.66 -7.78 9.66
CA LEU A 114 -5.90 -9.22 9.48
C LEU A 114 -6.81 -9.81 10.55
N ARG A 115 -7.23 -9.02 11.52
CA ARG A 115 -8.29 -9.35 12.47
C ARG A 115 -9.61 -8.72 12.05
N VAL A 116 -10.48 -8.46 12.99
CA VAL A 116 -11.73 -7.69 12.78
C VAL A 116 -11.38 -6.21 12.84
N LEU A 117 -11.78 -5.42 11.85
CA LEU A 117 -11.67 -3.97 11.92
C LEU A 117 -12.67 -3.47 12.99
N GLU A 118 -12.15 -2.79 14.03
CA GLU A 118 -12.92 -2.35 15.21
C GLU A 118 -13.82 -1.13 14.89
N PHE A 119 -14.55 -1.24 13.79
CA PHE A 119 -15.53 -0.24 13.36
C PHE A 119 -16.89 -0.90 13.13
N PRO A 120 -18.00 -0.20 13.42
CA PRO A 120 -19.33 -0.67 13.05
C PRO A 120 -19.46 -0.93 11.54
N ALA A 121 -20.38 -1.78 11.14
CA ALA A 121 -20.74 -1.96 9.75
C ALA A 121 -21.19 -0.62 9.13
N SER A 122 -20.88 -0.41 7.84
CA SER A 122 -21.31 0.78 7.10
C SER A 122 -20.83 2.12 7.69
N SER A 123 -19.59 2.15 8.20
CA SER A 123 -18.98 3.32 8.84
C SER A 123 -18.32 4.30 7.88
N PHE A 124 -17.93 3.85 6.67
CA PHE A 124 -17.11 4.63 5.76
C PHE A 124 -17.70 4.73 4.36
N ASP A 125 -17.51 5.90 3.75
CA ASP A 125 -17.89 6.16 2.35
C ASP A 125 -16.81 5.67 1.40
N LEU A 126 -15.55 5.68 1.85
CA LEU A 126 -14.38 5.19 1.12
C LEU A 126 -13.50 4.38 2.06
N VAL A 127 -13.16 3.17 1.65
CA VAL A 127 -12.08 2.36 2.23
C VAL A 127 -10.95 2.27 1.22
N ASN A 128 -9.78 2.75 1.61
CA ASN A 128 -8.58 2.79 0.78
C ASN A 128 -7.50 1.85 1.34
N GLN A 129 -6.74 1.26 0.45
CA GLN A 129 -5.54 0.48 0.75
C GLN A 129 -4.52 0.69 -0.36
N ARG A 130 -3.24 0.86 0.01
CA ARG A 130 -2.16 0.96 -0.97
C ARG A 130 -0.95 0.12 -0.55
N LEU A 131 -0.33 -0.56 -1.53
CA LEU A 131 0.92 -1.31 -1.38
C LEU A 131 0.89 -2.37 -0.26
N ALA A 132 -0.24 -3.05 -0.11
CA ALA A 132 -0.43 -4.08 0.89
C ALA A 132 0.31 -5.40 0.55
N ALA A 133 0.82 -5.56 -0.67
CA ALA A 133 1.68 -6.69 -1.03
C ALA A 133 2.84 -6.88 -0.04
N SER A 134 3.24 -5.82 0.65
CA SER A 134 4.31 -5.85 1.65
C SER A 134 3.98 -6.62 2.93
N TRP A 135 2.68 -6.83 3.25
CA TRP A 135 2.22 -7.46 4.49
C TRP A 135 1.04 -8.41 4.32
N LEU A 136 0.33 -8.36 3.18
CA LEU A 136 -0.87 -9.16 2.91
C LEU A 136 -0.53 -10.35 2.02
N ARG A 137 -0.87 -11.55 2.45
CA ARG A 137 -0.66 -12.77 1.70
C ARG A 137 -1.90 -13.18 0.92
N THR A 138 -1.71 -13.97 -0.11
CA THR A 138 -2.77 -14.36 -1.06
C THR A 138 -4.00 -14.99 -0.40
N TRP A 139 -3.82 -15.77 0.67
CA TRP A 139 -4.93 -16.41 1.41
C TRP A 139 -5.64 -15.49 2.40
N GLU A 140 -5.10 -14.29 2.66
CA GLU A 140 -5.68 -13.31 3.58
C GLU A 140 -6.63 -12.34 2.88
N TRP A 141 -6.54 -12.22 1.56
CA TRP A 141 -7.39 -11.32 0.76
C TRP A 141 -8.88 -11.52 1.00
N LYS A 142 -9.33 -12.79 1.07
CA LYS A 142 -10.75 -13.09 1.34
C LYS A 142 -11.21 -12.46 2.66
N LYS A 143 -10.41 -12.56 3.70
CA LYS A 143 -10.74 -12.05 5.03
C LYS A 143 -10.79 -10.53 5.06
N ILE A 144 -9.78 -9.88 4.50
CA ILE A 144 -9.70 -8.43 4.54
C ILE A 144 -10.77 -7.77 3.66
N LEU A 145 -11.08 -8.35 2.49
CA LEU A 145 -12.14 -7.85 1.62
C LEU A 145 -13.54 -8.03 2.22
N PHE A 146 -13.75 -9.08 3.00
CA PHE A 146 -14.99 -9.23 3.81
C PHE A 146 -15.15 -8.08 4.81
N GLU A 147 -14.07 -7.71 5.51
CA GLU A 147 -14.07 -6.59 6.45
C GLU A 147 -14.24 -5.25 5.73
N TYR A 148 -13.57 -5.05 4.58
CA TYR A 148 -13.78 -3.85 3.76
C TYR A 148 -15.23 -3.72 3.33
N HIS A 149 -15.85 -4.82 2.85
CA HIS A 149 -17.26 -4.81 2.49
C HIS A 149 -18.16 -4.52 3.70
N ARG A 150 -17.85 -5.07 4.88
CA ARG A 150 -18.62 -4.84 6.10
C ARG A 150 -18.59 -3.38 6.54
N VAL A 151 -17.42 -2.77 6.59
CA VAL A 151 -17.27 -1.39 7.11
C VAL A 151 -17.61 -0.31 6.08
N THR A 152 -17.62 -0.64 4.80
CA THR A 152 -18.08 0.28 3.73
C THR A 152 -19.60 0.39 3.75
N GLN A 153 -20.14 1.61 3.64
CA GLN A 153 -21.57 1.84 3.52
C GLN A 153 -22.13 1.42 2.15
N SER A 154 -23.42 1.20 2.04
CA SER A 154 -24.07 0.95 0.75
C SER A 154 -23.88 2.13 -0.18
N GLY A 155 -23.38 1.87 -1.40
CA GLY A 155 -22.98 2.89 -2.37
C GLY A 155 -21.61 3.51 -2.08
N GLY A 156 -20.92 3.10 -1.01
CA GLY A 156 -19.52 3.47 -0.74
C GLY A 156 -18.54 2.69 -1.59
N VAL A 157 -17.31 3.15 -1.64
CA VAL A 157 -16.25 2.67 -2.53
C VAL A 157 -15.17 1.95 -1.73
N VAL A 158 -14.70 0.82 -2.24
CA VAL A 158 -13.41 0.22 -1.86
C VAL A 158 -12.42 0.46 -2.98
N ARG A 159 -11.22 0.91 -2.64
CA ARG A 159 -10.15 1.28 -3.54
C ARG A 159 -8.85 0.63 -3.10
N ILE A 160 -8.20 -0.08 -4.02
CA ILE A 160 -6.95 -0.81 -3.76
C ILE A 160 -5.94 -0.41 -4.84
N THR A 161 -4.75 -0.03 -4.43
CA THR A 161 -3.65 0.29 -5.34
C THR A 161 -2.43 -0.57 -5.01
N GLU A 162 -1.92 -1.29 -6.01
CA GLU A 162 -0.74 -2.13 -5.89
C GLU A 162 0.24 -1.85 -7.05
N ALA A 163 1.52 -2.13 -6.80
CA ALA A 163 2.57 -1.97 -7.79
C ALA A 163 2.82 -3.28 -8.55
N ASN A 164 3.11 -3.17 -9.83
CA ASN A 164 3.73 -4.22 -10.62
C ASN A 164 5.25 -4.21 -10.45
N ILE A 165 5.87 -5.31 -10.83
CA ILE A 165 7.33 -5.38 -10.90
C ILE A 165 7.86 -4.37 -11.91
N VAL A 166 8.91 -3.66 -11.54
CA VAL A 166 9.56 -2.68 -12.40
C VAL A 166 10.34 -3.37 -13.52
N GLU A 167 10.11 -2.94 -14.74
CA GLU A 167 10.87 -3.36 -15.92
C GLU A 167 12.06 -2.43 -16.14
N SER A 168 13.20 -2.98 -16.59
CA SER A 168 14.42 -2.20 -16.83
C SER A 168 15.27 -2.77 -17.97
N ASN A 169 16.03 -1.90 -18.63
CA ASN A 169 17.07 -2.30 -19.57
C ASN A 169 18.40 -2.68 -18.89
N SER A 170 18.55 -2.46 -17.57
CA SER A 170 19.71 -2.91 -16.80
C SER A 170 19.59 -4.39 -16.43
N PRO A 171 20.56 -5.23 -16.81
CA PRO A 171 20.59 -6.63 -16.37
C PRO A 171 20.69 -6.79 -14.86
N ALA A 172 21.38 -5.89 -14.17
CA ALA A 172 21.53 -5.93 -12.73
C ALA A 172 20.22 -5.63 -12.01
N LEU A 173 19.48 -4.60 -12.46
CA LEU A 173 18.14 -4.29 -11.94
C LEU A 173 17.14 -5.41 -12.23
N THR A 174 17.13 -5.93 -13.45
CA THR A 174 16.27 -7.07 -13.82
C THR A 174 16.51 -8.27 -12.89
N LYS A 175 17.77 -8.54 -12.54
CA LYS A 175 18.12 -9.62 -11.62
C LYS A 175 17.64 -9.36 -10.19
N LEU A 176 17.75 -8.13 -9.68
CA LEU A 176 17.22 -7.76 -8.36
C LEU A 176 15.69 -7.89 -8.29
N TRP A 177 14.99 -7.39 -9.29
CA TRP A 177 13.53 -7.54 -9.37
C TRP A 177 13.09 -8.98 -9.56
N GLY A 178 13.91 -9.81 -10.22
CA GLY A 178 13.67 -11.27 -10.30
C GLY A 178 13.78 -11.95 -8.93
N ILE A 179 14.77 -11.58 -8.11
CA ILE A 179 14.90 -12.09 -6.72
C ILE A 179 13.70 -11.64 -5.88
N PHE A 180 13.28 -10.39 -6.01
CA PHE A 180 12.07 -9.87 -5.35
C PHE A 180 10.83 -10.69 -5.73
N LEU A 181 10.58 -10.87 -7.02
CA LEU A 181 9.44 -11.62 -7.54
C LEU A 181 9.41 -13.06 -7.00
N GLU A 182 10.56 -13.75 -7.03
CA GLU A 182 10.67 -15.09 -6.48
C GLU A 182 10.36 -15.13 -4.98
N ALA A 183 10.90 -14.19 -4.21
CA ALA A 183 10.68 -14.11 -2.77
C ALA A 183 9.21 -13.84 -2.43
N PHE A 184 8.56 -12.92 -3.13
CA PHE A 184 7.15 -12.57 -2.91
C PHE A 184 6.21 -13.69 -3.33
N PHE A 185 6.50 -14.38 -4.41
CA PHE A 185 5.73 -15.56 -4.81
C PHE A 185 5.88 -16.70 -3.79
N ARG A 186 7.11 -17.08 -3.41
CA ARG A 186 7.36 -18.17 -2.46
C ARG A 186 6.85 -17.89 -1.05
N SER A 187 6.85 -16.64 -0.63
CA SER A 187 6.30 -16.25 0.67
C SER A 187 4.77 -16.11 0.67
N GLY A 188 4.13 -16.25 -0.51
CA GLY A 188 2.69 -16.21 -0.67
C GLY A 188 2.09 -14.81 -0.77
N HIS A 189 2.88 -13.78 -1.08
CA HIS A 189 2.37 -12.42 -1.31
C HIS A 189 1.84 -12.22 -2.73
N TYR A 190 2.34 -13.00 -3.70
CA TYR A 190 1.89 -12.99 -5.09
C TYR A 190 1.16 -14.28 -5.44
N PHE A 191 0.12 -14.21 -6.26
CA PHE A 191 -0.67 -15.36 -6.72
C PHE A 191 0.07 -16.15 -7.80
N THR A 192 0.84 -15.47 -8.64
CA THR A 192 1.60 -16.08 -9.73
C THR A 192 3.02 -15.51 -9.78
N LEU A 193 3.92 -16.26 -10.42
CA LEU A 193 5.31 -15.86 -10.67
C LEU A 193 5.37 -15.00 -11.95
N SER A 194 4.66 -13.88 -11.97
CA SER A 194 4.63 -12.92 -13.08
C SER A 194 4.78 -11.49 -12.56
N HIS A 195 5.13 -10.55 -13.44
CA HIS A 195 5.32 -9.14 -13.09
C HIS A 195 4.05 -8.50 -12.49
N ASP A 196 2.87 -8.99 -12.88
CA ASP A 196 1.54 -8.59 -12.42
C ASP A 196 0.90 -9.61 -11.47
N GLY A 197 1.71 -10.47 -10.86
CA GLY A 197 1.30 -11.64 -10.10
C GLY A 197 0.34 -11.41 -8.93
N LEU A 198 0.18 -10.17 -8.50
CA LEU A 198 -0.84 -9.74 -7.55
C LEU A 198 -1.94 -8.94 -8.25
N THR A 199 -1.55 -7.95 -9.05
CA THR A 199 -2.48 -6.94 -9.58
C THR A 199 -3.49 -7.50 -10.55
N SER A 200 -3.13 -8.52 -11.33
CA SER A 200 -4.03 -9.24 -12.25
C SER A 200 -5.26 -9.87 -11.57
N GLU A 201 -5.17 -10.15 -10.28
CA GLU A 201 -6.25 -10.78 -9.51
C GLU A 201 -7.19 -9.80 -8.81
N LEU A 202 -6.80 -8.53 -8.62
CA LEU A 202 -7.51 -7.58 -7.77
C LEU A 202 -8.95 -7.30 -8.21
N ALA A 203 -9.18 -7.12 -9.51
CA ALA A 203 -10.53 -6.86 -10.03
C ALA A 203 -11.47 -8.05 -9.79
N ARG A 204 -10.97 -9.28 -10.02
CA ARG A 204 -11.70 -10.51 -9.75
C ARG A 204 -12.01 -10.66 -8.26
N LEU A 205 -11.04 -10.38 -7.41
CA LEU A 205 -11.20 -10.45 -5.96
C LEU A 205 -12.28 -9.48 -5.46
N LEU A 206 -12.28 -8.22 -5.91
CA LEU A 206 -13.32 -7.26 -5.56
C LEU A 206 -14.73 -7.74 -5.99
N THR A 207 -14.86 -8.18 -7.25
CA THR A 207 -16.14 -8.71 -7.77
C THR A 207 -16.64 -9.90 -6.96
N GLN A 208 -15.75 -10.84 -6.62
CA GLN A 208 -16.10 -12.03 -5.84
C GLN A 208 -16.52 -11.71 -4.39
N HIS A 209 -16.14 -10.55 -3.87
CA HIS A 209 -16.47 -10.11 -2.52
C HIS A 209 -17.60 -9.08 -2.46
N GLY A 210 -18.42 -9.02 -3.51
CA GLY A 210 -19.68 -8.27 -3.50
C GLY A 210 -19.55 -6.80 -3.86
N PHE A 211 -18.46 -6.41 -4.51
CA PHE A 211 -18.35 -5.08 -5.11
C PHE A 211 -18.80 -5.11 -6.56
N GLU A 212 -19.57 -4.12 -6.94
CA GLU A 212 -20.14 -3.90 -8.28
C GLU A 212 -19.39 -2.75 -8.97
N ASP A 213 -19.61 -2.56 -10.26
CA ASP A 213 -18.98 -1.51 -11.07
C ASP A 213 -17.47 -1.45 -10.90
N VAL A 214 -16.83 -2.62 -10.84
CA VAL A 214 -15.40 -2.73 -10.63
C VAL A 214 -14.66 -2.17 -11.84
N GLN A 215 -13.84 -1.16 -11.60
CA GLN A 215 -13.03 -0.49 -12.60
C GLN A 215 -11.56 -0.55 -12.24
N THR A 216 -10.71 -0.32 -13.24
CA THR A 216 -9.25 -0.33 -13.08
C THR A 216 -8.62 0.87 -13.77
N ARG A 217 -7.53 1.36 -13.20
CA ARG A 217 -6.69 2.39 -13.81
C ARG A 217 -5.22 2.03 -13.64
N VAL A 218 -4.48 2.02 -14.73
CA VAL A 218 -3.03 1.88 -14.72
C VAL A 218 -2.39 3.26 -14.73
N SER A 219 -1.46 3.50 -13.82
CA SER A 219 -0.59 4.67 -13.80
C SER A 219 0.85 4.21 -14.06
N LEU A 220 1.47 4.74 -15.12
CA LEU A 220 2.85 4.45 -15.47
C LEU A 220 3.76 5.51 -14.84
N TRP A 221 4.86 5.09 -14.29
CA TRP A 221 5.90 5.99 -13.79
C TRP A 221 7.24 5.69 -14.44
N PRO A 222 7.57 6.35 -15.52
CA PRO A 222 8.87 6.19 -16.14
C PRO A 222 9.95 6.82 -15.25
N TYR A 223 10.99 6.05 -14.97
CA TYR A 223 12.19 6.57 -14.31
C TYR A 223 12.91 7.55 -15.22
N ARG A 224 13.29 8.71 -14.68
CA ARG A 224 14.07 9.73 -15.41
C ARG A 224 15.21 10.24 -14.55
N VAL A 225 16.43 9.95 -14.98
CA VAL A 225 17.65 10.48 -14.36
C VAL A 225 17.62 12.01 -14.36
N GLY A 226 18.12 12.63 -13.29
CA GLY A 226 18.20 14.09 -13.17
C GLY A 226 16.88 14.80 -12.81
N THR A 227 15.78 14.08 -12.65
CA THR A 227 14.52 14.64 -12.12
C THR A 227 14.40 14.39 -10.62
N GLN A 228 13.60 15.21 -9.93
CA GLN A 228 13.31 15.00 -8.51
C GLN A 228 12.65 13.63 -8.24
N MET A 229 11.71 13.22 -9.10
CA MET A 229 11.05 11.92 -8.98
C MET A 229 12.02 10.76 -9.25
N GLY A 230 12.94 10.93 -10.20
CA GLY A 230 14.02 9.96 -10.43
C GLY A 230 14.95 9.84 -9.22
N GLN A 231 15.26 10.94 -8.54
CA GLN A 231 16.05 10.90 -7.32
C GLN A 231 15.33 10.15 -6.19
N TYR A 232 14.04 10.43 -5.99
CA TYR A 232 13.23 9.71 -5.01
C TYR A 232 13.15 8.21 -5.30
N PHE A 233 12.95 7.85 -6.58
CA PHE A 233 12.91 6.44 -6.98
C PHE A 233 14.27 5.74 -6.79
N TYR A 234 15.37 6.43 -7.07
CA TYR A 234 16.72 5.93 -6.80
C TYR A 234 16.93 5.67 -5.30
N GLU A 235 16.59 6.63 -4.46
CA GLU A 235 16.73 6.53 -3.00
C GLU A 235 15.84 5.41 -2.43
N ASP A 236 14.57 5.33 -2.85
CA ASP A 236 13.68 4.25 -2.45
C ASP A 236 14.23 2.89 -2.87
N THR A 237 14.67 2.73 -4.11
CA THR A 237 15.26 1.47 -4.63
C THR A 237 16.51 1.06 -3.85
N ALA A 238 17.39 2.01 -3.56
CA ALA A 238 18.62 1.76 -2.82
C ALA A 238 18.32 1.27 -1.39
N HIS A 239 17.41 1.93 -0.68
CA HIS A 239 17.01 1.49 0.65
C HIS A 239 16.24 0.17 0.63
N PHE A 240 15.31 0.02 -0.29
CA PHE A 240 14.43 -1.13 -0.43
C PHE A 240 15.21 -2.44 -0.58
N PHE A 241 16.09 -2.56 -1.57
CA PHE A 241 16.84 -3.81 -1.80
C PHE A 241 17.82 -4.12 -0.66
N ARG A 242 18.33 -3.13 0.04
CA ARG A 242 19.17 -3.34 1.23
C ARG A 242 18.35 -3.85 2.42
N LEU A 243 17.21 -3.25 2.69
CA LEU A 243 16.33 -3.63 3.79
C LEU A 243 15.71 -5.02 3.59
N LEU A 244 15.43 -5.41 2.34
CA LEU A 244 14.82 -6.69 1.99
C LEU A 244 15.78 -7.86 1.92
N LEU A 245 17.09 -7.66 2.00
CA LEU A 245 18.05 -8.76 1.87
C LEU A 245 17.79 -9.93 2.83
N PRO A 246 17.49 -9.73 4.13
CA PRO A 246 17.14 -10.84 5.03
C PRO A 246 15.87 -11.60 4.60
N PHE A 247 14.88 -10.89 4.05
CA PHE A 247 13.68 -11.51 3.51
C PHE A 247 13.99 -12.33 2.24
N PHE A 248 14.82 -11.82 1.35
CA PHE A 248 15.26 -12.54 0.16
C PHE A 248 16.04 -13.79 0.51
N GLN A 249 16.97 -13.73 1.47
CA GLN A 249 17.73 -14.87 1.95
C GLN A 249 16.85 -16.00 2.50
N LYS A 250 15.68 -15.64 3.03
CA LYS A 250 14.70 -16.60 3.54
C LYS A 250 13.85 -17.25 2.44
N TRP A 251 13.49 -16.49 1.39
CA TRP A 251 12.44 -16.90 0.46
C TRP A 251 12.89 -17.05 -0.99
N ALA A 252 14.04 -16.53 -1.38
CA ALA A 252 14.57 -16.61 -2.73
C ALA A 252 15.97 -17.22 -2.77
N CYS A 253 16.41 -17.58 -3.97
CA CYS A 253 17.78 -17.98 -4.20
C CYS A 253 18.66 -16.73 -4.40
N VAL A 254 19.24 -16.22 -3.31
CA VAL A 254 20.14 -15.05 -3.35
C VAL A 254 21.52 -15.49 -3.81
N PRO A 255 22.05 -14.94 -4.91
CA PRO A 255 23.39 -15.30 -5.41
C PRO A 255 24.49 -14.77 -4.47
N GLY A 256 25.63 -15.50 -4.42
CA GLY A 256 26.76 -15.12 -3.56
C GLY A 256 27.37 -13.74 -3.86
N ASN A 257 27.18 -13.24 -5.09
CA ASN A 257 27.62 -11.91 -5.52
C ASN A 257 26.47 -10.88 -5.50
N TYR A 258 25.50 -11.02 -4.58
CA TYR A 258 24.36 -10.09 -4.45
C TYR A 258 24.81 -8.63 -4.31
N GLU A 259 25.80 -8.37 -3.47
CA GLU A 259 26.29 -7.00 -3.26
C GLU A 259 26.85 -6.38 -4.54
N GLU A 260 27.57 -7.15 -5.35
CA GLU A 260 28.08 -6.68 -6.64
C GLU A 260 26.94 -6.32 -7.61
N ILE A 261 25.91 -7.17 -7.66
CA ILE A 261 24.70 -6.93 -8.48
C ILE A 261 23.97 -5.67 -7.99
N TYR A 262 23.82 -5.54 -6.69
CA TYR A 262 23.17 -4.37 -6.07
C TYR A 262 23.92 -3.09 -6.37
N GLN A 263 25.25 -3.06 -6.19
CA GLN A 263 26.06 -1.90 -6.50
C GLN A 263 26.06 -1.57 -8.00
N GLN A 264 26.06 -2.59 -8.87
CA GLN A 264 25.97 -2.37 -10.31
C GLN A 264 24.60 -1.78 -10.68
N ALA A 265 23.51 -2.28 -10.10
CA ALA A 265 22.17 -1.76 -10.31
C ALA A 265 22.07 -0.26 -9.95
N LEU A 266 22.64 0.15 -8.82
CA LEU A 266 22.68 1.56 -8.43
C LEU A 266 23.50 2.43 -9.36
N LYS A 267 24.62 1.90 -9.90
CA LYS A 267 25.40 2.60 -10.92
C LYS A 267 24.65 2.75 -12.24
N ASP A 268 23.96 1.68 -12.67
CA ASP A 268 23.17 1.68 -13.90
C ASP A 268 22.03 2.72 -13.81
N MET A 269 21.36 2.82 -12.65
CA MET A 269 20.33 3.84 -12.43
C MET A 269 20.80 5.28 -12.58
N GLN A 270 22.09 5.54 -12.45
CA GLN A 270 22.65 6.88 -12.62
C GLN A 270 23.07 7.17 -14.07
N GLN A 271 22.99 6.20 -14.98
CA GLN A 271 23.36 6.40 -16.38
C GLN A 271 22.21 7.08 -17.15
N PRO A 272 22.53 7.99 -18.07
CA PRO A 272 21.53 8.72 -18.85
C PRO A 272 20.63 7.82 -19.73
N ASP A 273 21.12 6.65 -20.12
CA ASP A 273 20.44 5.65 -20.94
C ASP A 273 19.72 4.58 -20.15
N CYS A 274 19.70 4.69 -18.82
CA CYS A 274 18.93 3.80 -17.96
C CYS A 274 17.42 4.03 -18.17
N VAL A 275 16.75 2.98 -18.61
CA VAL A 275 15.30 2.97 -18.76
C VAL A 275 14.72 2.04 -17.71
N MET A 276 13.80 2.57 -16.91
CA MET A 276 12.98 1.79 -15.98
C MET A 276 11.54 2.27 -16.09
N THR A 277 10.61 1.33 -16.03
CA THR A 277 9.18 1.63 -16.02
C THR A 277 8.53 0.85 -14.90
N GLY A 278 8.00 1.55 -13.93
CA GLY A 278 7.07 1.03 -12.94
C GLY A 278 5.63 1.24 -13.38
N SER A 279 4.72 0.48 -12.81
CA SER A 279 3.30 0.73 -12.96
C SER A 279 2.55 0.44 -11.67
N LEU A 280 1.52 1.23 -11.44
CA LEU A 280 0.54 1.04 -10.37
C LEU A 280 -0.78 0.66 -11.00
N LEU A 281 -1.42 -0.38 -10.48
CA LEU A 281 -2.81 -0.68 -10.77
C LEU A 281 -3.67 -0.22 -9.60
N THR A 282 -4.59 0.70 -9.85
CA THR A 282 -5.68 1.02 -8.93
C THR A 282 -6.93 0.31 -9.39
N VAL A 283 -7.54 -0.43 -8.48
CA VAL A 283 -8.84 -1.09 -8.68
C VAL A 283 -9.82 -0.56 -7.66
N TRP A 284 -11.02 -0.19 -8.09
CA TRP A 284 -12.07 0.24 -7.17
C TRP A 284 -13.41 -0.34 -7.57
N GLY A 285 -14.26 -0.54 -6.58
CA GLY A 285 -15.61 -1.03 -6.77
C GLY A 285 -16.56 -0.44 -5.75
N VAL A 286 -17.84 -0.45 -6.07
CA VAL A 286 -18.92 0.12 -5.26
C VAL A 286 -19.61 -1.00 -4.51
N LYS A 287 -19.86 -0.81 -3.20
CA LYS A 287 -20.75 -1.72 -2.46
C LYS A 287 -22.20 -1.50 -2.87
N SER A 288 -22.86 -2.57 -3.31
CA SER A 288 -24.25 -2.53 -3.78
C SER A 288 -25.19 -1.80 -2.84
N ARG A 289 -26.13 -1.02 -3.40
CA ARG A 289 -27.21 -0.34 -2.66
C ARG A 289 -28.39 -1.24 -2.32
N GLY A 290 -28.49 -2.42 -2.94
CA GLY A 290 -29.60 -3.38 -2.75
C GLY A 290 -29.12 -4.61 -2.00
N GLY A 291 -29.66 -4.86 -0.81
CA GLY A 291 -29.37 -6.05 -0.01
C GLY A 291 -29.83 -7.34 -0.69
N LYS A 292 -28.98 -7.93 -1.52
CA LYS A 292 -28.97 -9.37 -1.69
C LYS A 292 -27.74 -9.89 -0.95
N THR A 293 -27.97 -10.42 0.23
CA THR A 293 -26.99 -11.19 0.99
C THR A 293 -26.57 -12.39 0.12
N MET A 294 -25.45 -12.30 -0.58
CA MET A 294 -24.85 -13.40 -1.36
C MET A 294 -24.18 -14.47 -0.47
N PHE A 295 -24.60 -14.58 0.77
CA PHE A 295 -24.11 -15.60 1.69
C PHE A 295 -25.21 -16.62 2.03
N GLN A 296 -25.83 -17.23 1.02
CA GLN A 296 -26.52 -18.51 1.19
C GLN A 296 -25.68 -19.60 0.52
N GLY A 297 -25.00 -20.40 1.32
CA GLY A 297 -24.43 -21.66 0.88
C GLY A 297 -22.95 -21.87 1.17
N ILE A 298 -22.59 -22.03 2.44
CA ILE A 298 -21.51 -22.97 2.83
C ILE A 298 -22.09 -23.71 4.05
N GLN A 299 -22.72 -24.85 3.77
CA GLN A 299 -22.83 -25.95 4.73
C GLN A 299 -21.61 -26.85 4.59
#